data_c4d17e3c91727397fddfff090c8bfc83
#
_entry.id   c4d17e3c91727397fddfff090c8bfc83
#
_cell.length_a   1.000
_cell.length_b   1.000
_cell.length_c   1.000
_cell.angle_alpha   90.00
_cell.angle_beta   90.00
_cell.angle_gamma   90.00
#
_symmetry.space_group_name_H-M   'P 1'
#
loop_
_entity.id
_entity.type
_entity.pdbx_description
1 polymer ?
#
loop_
_entity_poly.entity_id
_entity_poly.type
_entity_poly.pdbx_seq_one_letter_code
_entity_poly.pdbx_strand_id
1 'polypeptide(L)'
;MINTMVILNRFTDDGKQSLGTLTVQNSKELFVCKTLELGWHDNANNISCIPEGEYTCKWTRSNRLSTAAGHDVFTYEVLNVPNRAGIRIHSANYFYQLLGCIALGDAHKDINADGHLDANHSGATVAKFAEVMGYGEFRLRVE
;
A
#
# COMPACT_ATOMS: atom_id res chain seq x y z
N MET A 1 4.51 21.50 -5.23
CA MET A 1 5.70 20.88 -5.77
C MET A 1 5.89 19.49 -5.20
N ILE A 2 6.14 18.53 -6.08
CA ILE A 2 6.14 17.13 -5.70
C ILE A 2 7.57 16.63 -5.56
N ASN A 3 8.16 16.92 -4.42
CA ASN A 3 9.51 16.46 -4.13
C ASN A 3 9.56 15.41 -3.02
N THR A 4 8.39 15.01 -2.51
CA THR A 4 8.35 14.01 -1.46
C THR A 4 8.54 12.63 -2.07
N MET A 5 9.55 11.93 -1.59
CA MET A 5 9.79 10.54 -1.91
C MET A 5 9.29 9.68 -0.77
N VAL A 6 8.47 8.70 -1.09
CA VAL A 6 8.01 7.67 -0.16
C VAL A 6 8.71 6.39 -0.52
N ILE A 7 9.29 5.72 0.46
CA ILE A 7 10.07 4.50 0.22
C ILE A 7 9.37 3.31 0.87
N LEU A 8 9.03 2.32 0.06
CA LEU A 8 8.55 1.03 0.51
C LEU A 8 9.73 0.05 0.42
N ASN A 9 10.21 -0.38 1.56
CA ASN A 9 11.32 -1.31 1.64
C ASN A 9 10.78 -2.68 2.06
N ARG A 10 10.77 -3.62 1.14
CA ARG A 10 10.34 -5.00 1.42
C ARG A 10 11.48 -5.74 2.09
N PHE A 11 11.19 -6.48 3.17
CA PHE A 11 12.22 -7.22 3.88
C PHE A 11 11.95 -8.73 3.94
N THR A 12 10.74 -9.19 3.63
CA THR A 12 10.45 -10.62 3.53
C THR A 12 9.37 -10.88 2.50
N ASP A 13 9.46 -12.05 1.86
CA ASP A 13 8.48 -12.57 0.92
C ASP A 13 8.48 -14.09 1.06
N ASP A 14 7.39 -14.66 1.57
CA ASP A 14 7.26 -16.10 1.76
C ASP A 14 6.51 -16.79 0.63
N GLY A 15 6.27 -16.08 -0.48
CA GLY A 15 5.51 -16.59 -1.62
C GLY A 15 4.01 -16.34 -1.52
N LYS A 16 3.49 -16.13 -0.33
CA LYS A 16 2.07 -15.77 -0.10
C LYS A 16 1.92 -14.29 0.16
N GLN A 17 2.82 -13.73 0.96
CA GLN A 17 2.78 -12.34 1.34
C GLN A 17 4.16 -11.74 1.39
N SER A 18 4.25 -10.45 1.12
CA SER A 18 5.43 -9.63 1.30
C SER A 18 5.20 -8.65 2.45
N LEU A 19 6.17 -8.54 3.34
CA LEU A 19 6.15 -7.58 4.45
C LEU A 19 7.22 -6.53 4.20
N GLY A 20 6.90 -5.30 4.54
CA GLY A 20 7.83 -4.21 4.36
C GLY A 20 7.59 -3.07 5.33
N THR A 21 8.36 -2.02 5.15
CA THR A 21 8.28 -0.76 5.89
C THR A 21 8.15 0.36 4.89
N LEU A 22 7.21 1.27 5.14
CA LEU A 22 7.02 2.45 4.33
C LEU A 22 7.46 3.66 5.14
N THR A 23 8.32 4.48 4.53
CA THR A 23 8.92 5.64 5.18
C THR A 23 8.64 6.89 4.36
N VAL A 24 8.13 7.92 5.03
CA VAL A 24 7.96 9.26 4.48
C VAL A 24 8.81 10.21 5.30
N GLN A 25 9.69 10.92 4.65
CA GLN A 25 10.43 12.00 5.28
C GLN A 25 10.22 13.27 4.49
N ASN A 26 9.66 14.28 5.13
CA ASN A 26 9.50 15.61 4.55
C ASN A 26 10.08 16.65 5.52
N SER A 27 9.91 17.94 5.18
CA SER A 27 10.45 19.02 5.98
C SER A 27 9.82 19.17 7.37
N LYS A 28 8.72 18.49 7.62
CA LYS A 28 7.92 18.67 8.85
C LYS A 28 8.02 17.49 9.80
N GLU A 29 8.00 16.27 9.26
CA GLU A 29 7.94 15.07 10.09
C GLU A 29 8.48 13.85 9.38
N LEU A 30 8.78 12.84 10.18
CA LEU A 30 9.09 11.49 9.73
C LEU A 30 7.89 10.61 10.05
N PHE A 31 7.33 9.94 9.04
CA PHE A 31 6.26 8.97 9.22
C PHE A 31 6.74 7.61 8.77
N VAL A 32 6.57 6.61 9.61
CA VAL A 32 6.97 5.22 9.31
C VAL A 32 5.80 4.30 9.65
N CYS A 33 5.48 3.39 8.75
CA CYS A 33 4.49 2.36 9.01
C CYS A 33 4.93 1.03 8.37
N LYS A 34 4.12 0.00 8.57
CA LYS A 34 4.36 -1.33 8.00
C LYS A 34 3.51 -1.52 6.76
N THR A 35 3.99 -2.36 5.83
CA THR A 35 3.26 -2.68 4.61
C THR A 35 2.98 -4.16 4.52
N LEU A 36 1.87 -4.48 3.85
CA LEU A 36 1.47 -5.84 3.55
C LEU A 36 1.08 -5.90 2.07
N GLU A 37 1.64 -6.84 1.36
CA GLU A 37 1.35 -7.11 -0.04
C GLU A 37 1.29 -8.61 -0.27
N LEU A 38 0.80 -9.01 -1.43
CA LEU A 38 0.95 -10.38 -1.91
C LEU A 38 2.43 -10.71 -2.14
N GLY A 39 2.77 -11.98 -2.18
CA GLY A 39 4.10 -12.42 -2.59
C GLY A 39 4.38 -12.12 -4.05
N TRP A 40 5.64 -12.15 -4.44
CA TRP A 40 6.05 -11.94 -5.82
C TRP A 40 5.72 -13.16 -6.69
N HIS A 41 4.98 -12.95 -7.76
CA HIS A 41 4.62 -13.97 -8.74
C HIS A 41 4.70 -13.38 -10.14
N ASP A 42 5.88 -12.87 -10.49
CA ASP A 42 6.18 -12.34 -11.83
C ASP A 42 5.21 -11.25 -12.31
N ASN A 43 4.76 -10.39 -11.38
CA ASN A 43 3.83 -9.31 -11.67
C ASN A 43 2.48 -9.77 -12.23
N ALA A 44 2.10 -11.01 -11.99
CA ALA A 44 0.84 -11.54 -12.51
C ALA A 44 -0.35 -10.84 -11.85
N ASN A 45 -1.37 -10.52 -12.65
CA ASN A 45 -2.59 -9.90 -12.15
C ASN A 45 -3.24 -10.72 -11.06
N ASN A 46 -3.71 -10.05 -10.01
CA ASN A 46 -4.49 -10.60 -8.91
C ASN A 46 -3.73 -11.54 -7.97
N ILE A 47 -2.51 -11.95 -8.29
CA ILE A 47 -1.76 -12.91 -7.46
C ILE A 47 -0.37 -12.42 -7.04
N SER A 48 0.12 -11.34 -7.61
CA SER A 48 1.47 -10.82 -7.33
C SER A 48 1.45 -9.42 -6.79
N CYS A 49 2.41 -9.11 -5.92
CA CYS A 49 2.76 -7.72 -5.64
C CYS A 49 3.34 -7.07 -6.90
N ILE A 50 3.46 -5.74 -6.90
CA ILE A 50 3.98 -4.99 -8.04
C ILE A 50 5.51 -5.08 -8.10
N PRO A 51 6.13 -4.84 -9.27
CA PRO A 51 7.59 -4.85 -9.39
C PRO A 51 8.26 -3.75 -8.56
N GLU A 52 9.50 -3.98 -8.20
CA GLU A 52 10.36 -2.91 -7.69
C GLU A 52 10.45 -1.81 -8.74
N GLY A 53 10.62 -0.58 -8.30
CA GLY A 53 10.73 0.56 -9.19
C GLY A 53 10.22 1.84 -8.56
N GLU A 54 10.12 2.88 -9.38
CA GLU A 54 9.59 4.17 -8.96
C GLU A 54 8.29 4.45 -9.68
N TYR A 55 7.31 4.94 -8.91
CA TYR A 55 5.94 5.16 -9.39
C TYR A 55 5.46 6.53 -8.93
N THR A 56 4.57 7.13 -9.72
CA THR A 56 3.82 8.31 -9.29
C THR A 56 2.51 7.85 -8.65
N CYS A 57 2.18 8.41 -7.50
CA CYS A 57 0.94 8.13 -6.79
C CYS A 57 0.07 9.37 -6.71
N LYS A 58 -1.23 9.21 -6.98
CA LYS A 58 -2.22 10.30 -6.95
C LYS A 58 -3.43 9.90 -6.14
N TRP A 59 -3.99 10.85 -5.43
CA TRP A 59 -5.25 10.71 -4.70
C TRP A 59 -6.39 10.74 -5.69
N THR A 60 -7.06 9.61 -5.89
CA THR A 60 -8.14 9.47 -6.88
C THR A 60 -9.31 8.67 -6.31
N ARG A 61 -10.48 8.86 -6.93
CA ARG A 61 -11.67 8.06 -6.60
C ARG A 61 -11.50 6.65 -7.12
N SER A 62 -11.75 5.67 -6.25
CA SER A 62 -11.77 4.26 -6.63
C SER A 62 -13.20 3.84 -6.99
N ASN A 63 -13.43 3.41 -8.23
CA ASN A 63 -14.74 2.90 -8.63
C ASN A 63 -15.12 1.65 -7.84
N ARG A 64 -14.19 0.72 -7.70
CA ARG A 64 -14.43 -0.55 -7.02
C ARG A 64 -14.74 -0.35 -5.54
N LEU A 65 -13.90 0.42 -4.83
CA LEU A 65 -14.11 0.66 -3.41
C LEU A 65 -15.35 1.50 -3.14
N SER A 66 -15.64 2.46 -4.01
CA SER A 66 -16.84 3.30 -3.90
C SER A 66 -18.10 2.47 -4.10
N THR A 67 -18.12 1.56 -5.07
CA THR A 67 -19.26 0.65 -5.30
C THR A 67 -19.49 -0.25 -4.09
N ALA A 68 -18.41 -0.83 -3.55
CA ALA A 68 -18.50 -1.71 -2.38
C ALA A 68 -18.99 -0.98 -1.14
N ALA A 69 -18.59 0.28 -0.97
CA ALA A 69 -18.92 1.09 0.22
C ALA A 69 -20.29 1.76 0.12
N GLY A 70 -20.83 1.93 -1.09
CA GLY A 70 -22.08 2.67 -1.32
C GLY A 70 -21.91 4.19 -1.23
N HIS A 71 -20.71 4.70 -1.29
CA HIS A 71 -20.38 6.13 -1.32
C HIS A 71 -19.00 6.33 -1.93
N ASP A 72 -18.63 7.57 -2.27
CA ASP A 72 -17.33 7.87 -2.85
C ASP A 72 -16.19 7.50 -1.90
N VAL A 73 -15.24 6.72 -2.39
CA VAL A 73 -14.01 6.36 -1.67
C VAL A 73 -12.81 6.77 -2.50
N PHE A 74 -11.94 7.56 -1.89
CA PHE A 74 -10.67 8.00 -2.49
C PHE A 74 -9.51 7.29 -1.80
N THR A 75 -8.53 6.87 -2.58
CA THR A 75 -7.26 6.32 -2.09
C THR A 75 -6.14 6.77 -3.01
N TYR A 76 -4.90 6.51 -2.60
CA TYR A 76 -3.78 6.74 -3.49
C TYR A 76 -3.70 5.65 -4.55
N GLU A 77 -3.73 6.06 -5.80
CA GLU A 77 -3.52 5.18 -6.94
C GLU A 77 -2.05 5.18 -7.32
N VAL A 78 -1.47 4.00 -7.52
CA VAL A 78 -0.11 3.82 -8.02
C VAL A 78 -0.18 3.72 -9.53
N LEU A 79 0.32 4.75 -10.22
CA LEU A 79 0.15 4.90 -11.66
C LEU A 79 1.21 4.14 -12.46
N ASN A 80 0.80 3.69 -13.64
CA ASN A 80 1.71 3.12 -14.65
C ASN A 80 2.53 1.92 -14.15
N VAL A 81 1.93 1.08 -13.32
CA VAL A 81 2.53 -0.21 -13.00
C VAL A 81 2.48 -1.07 -14.26
N PRO A 82 3.62 -1.62 -14.73
CA PRO A 82 3.63 -2.41 -15.97
C PRO A 82 2.58 -3.51 -15.97
N ASN A 83 1.76 -3.54 -17.02
CA ASN A 83 0.72 -4.56 -17.23
C ASN A 83 -0.33 -4.68 -16.12
N ARG A 84 -0.46 -3.67 -15.28
CA ARG A 84 -1.42 -3.64 -14.17
C ARG A 84 -2.23 -2.35 -14.22
N ALA A 85 -3.45 -2.42 -13.68
CA ALA A 85 -4.31 -1.26 -13.51
C ALA A 85 -5.01 -1.35 -12.16
N GLY A 86 -5.37 -0.19 -11.59
CA GLY A 86 -6.10 -0.14 -10.34
C GLY A 86 -5.29 -0.52 -9.10
N ILE A 87 -3.97 -0.45 -9.18
CA ILE A 87 -3.12 -0.65 -8.01
C ILE A 87 -3.26 0.55 -7.10
N ARG A 88 -3.54 0.30 -5.82
CA ARG A 88 -3.80 1.35 -4.83
C ARG A 88 -3.12 1.05 -3.50
N ILE A 89 -2.92 2.09 -2.73
CA ILE A 89 -2.60 1.99 -1.30
C ILE A 89 -3.92 2.13 -0.57
N HIS A 90 -4.38 1.07 0.08
CA HIS A 90 -5.66 1.09 0.79
C HIS A 90 -5.63 0.22 2.03
N SER A 91 -6.71 0.25 2.83
CA SER A 91 -6.78 -0.54 4.04
C SER A 91 -7.11 -1.99 3.73
N ALA A 92 -6.37 -2.89 4.34
CA ALA A 92 -6.67 -4.31 4.43
C ALA A 92 -5.85 -4.88 5.58
N ASN A 93 -6.40 -5.84 6.30
CA ASN A 93 -5.69 -6.47 7.40
C ASN A 93 -4.95 -7.74 6.97
N TYR A 94 -5.50 -8.49 6.01
CA TYR A 94 -5.01 -9.82 5.64
C TYR A 94 -4.55 -9.84 4.19
N PHE A 95 -3.48 -10.62 3.92
CA PHE A 95 -2.92 -10.68 2.56
C PHE A 95 -3.94 -11.19 1.54
N TYR A 96 -4.81 -12.12 1.92
CA TYR A 96 -5.81 -12.70 1.01
C TYR A 96 -6.95 -11.71 0.65
N GLN A 97 -6.96 -10.53 1.24
CA GLN A 97 -7.86 -9.44 0.84
C GLN A 97 -7.28 -8.58 -0.28
N LEU A 98 -6.03 -8.86 -0.68
CA LEU A 98 -5.31 -8.05 -1.66
C LEU A 98 -5.23 -8.78 -3.00
N LEU A 99 -5.27 -8.00 -4.08
CA LEU A 99 -5.11 -8.49 -5.46
C LEU A 99 -3.91 -7.79 -6.15
N GLY A 100 -2.96 -7.31 -5.36
CA GLY A 100 -1.78 -6.60 -5.82
C GLY A 100 -1.61 -5.22 -5.21
N CYS A 101 -2.63 -4.71 -4.51
CA CYS A 101 -2.56 -3.43 -3.82
C CYS A 101 -1.67 -3.50 -2.58
N ILE A 102 -1.33 -2.33 -2.06
CA ILE A 102 -0.47 -2.18 -0.89
C ILE A 102 -1.34 -1.81 0.30
N ALA A 103 -1.32 -2.63 1.35
CA ALA A 103 -1.97 -2.30 2.62
C ALA A 103 -0.94 -1.74 3.60
N LEU A 104 -1.39 -0.83 4.44
CA LEU A 104 -0.57 -0.24 5.49
C LEU A 104 -1.09 -0.68 6.86
N GLY A 105 -0.20 -0.69 7.84
CA GLY A 105 -0.54 -0.97 9.23
C GLY A 105 0.48 -0.33 10.15
N ASP A 106 0.13 -0.18 11.43
CA ASP A 106 1.06 0.38 12.41
C ASP A 106 2.05 -0.67 12.90
N ALA A 107 1.73 -1.94 12.76
CA ALA A 107 2.58 -3.06 13.14
C ALA A 107 2.20 -4.29 12.32
N HIS A 108 3.09 -5.26 12.27
CA HIS A 108 2.79 -6.60 11.79
C HIS A 108 2.41 -7.46 12.98
N LYS A 109 1.20 -8.00 12.98
CA LYS A 109 0.68 -8.87 14.03
C LYS A 109 -0.15 -9.98 13.40
N ASP A 110 -0.10 -11.16 13.99
CA ASP A 110 -1.01 -12.25 13.60
C ASP A 110 -2.35 -12.04 14.31
N ILE A 111 -3.26 -11.30 13.67
CA ILE A 111 -4.52 -10.87 14.28
C ILE A 111 -5.49 -12.03 14.44
N ASN A 112 -5.51 -12.96 13.48
CA ASN A 112 -6.47 -14.08 13.45
C ASN A 112 -5.86 -15.42 13.81
N ALA A 113 -4.62 -15.45 14.27
CA ALA A 113 -3.91 -16.65 14.70
C ALA A 113 -3.78 -17.73 13.60
N ASP A 114 -3.61 -17.29 12.34
CA ASP A 114 -3.45 -18.21 11.20
C ASP A 114 -1.98 -18.55 10.86
N GLY A 115 -1.03 -17.98 11.61
CA GLY A 115 0.40 -18.19 11.39
C GLY A 115 1.02 -17.20 10.40
N HIS A 116 0.25 -16.26 9.85
CA HIS A 116 0.73 -15.21 8.97
C HIS A 116 0.59 -13.85 9.66
N LEU A 117 1.60 -12.99 9.48
CA LEU A 117 1.53 -11.65 10.04
C LEU A 117 0.61 -10.77 9.18
N ASP A 118 -0.19 -9.97 9.85
CA ASP A 118 -1.22 -9.12 9.26
C ASP A 118 -0.88 -7.65 9.46
N ALA A 119 -1.55 -6.77 8.73
CA ALA A 119 -1.44 -5.32 8.92
C ALA A 119 -2.39 -4.88 10.03
N ASN A 120 -1.82 -4.49 11.17
CA ASN A 120 -2.58 -4.07 12.33
C ASN A 120 -3.06 -2.64 12.19
N HIS A 121 -4.29 -2.33 12.59
CA HIS A 121 -4.90 -1.00 12.54
C HIS A 121 -4.79 -0.34 11.16
N SER A 122 -5.05 -1.12 10.10
CA SER A 122 -4.80 -0.68 8.73
C SER A 122 -5.60 0.57 8.34
N GLY A 123 -6.87 0.61 8.67
CA GLY A 123 -7.71 1.77 8.34
C GLY A 123 -7.18 3.07 8.94
N ALA A 124 -6.82 3.06 10.22
CA ALA A 124 -6.28 4.24 10.89
C ALA A 124 -4.91 4.64 10.31
N THR A 125 -4.09 3.66 9.97
CA THR A 125 -2.75 3.92 9.40
C THR A 125 -2.84 4.52 8.00
N VAL A 126 -3.73 4.02 7.16
CA VAL A 126 -3.96 4.58 5.82
C VAL A 126 -4.47 6.01 5.92
N ALA A 127 -5.40 6.28 6.83
CA ALA A 127 -5.92 7.63 7.06
C ALA A 127 -4.81 8.58 7.52
N LYS A 128 -3.96 8.15 8.44
CA LYS A 128 -2.83 8.96 8.91
C LYS A 128 -1.82 9.22 7.81
N PHE A 129 -1.51 8.23 7.01
CA PHE A 129 -0.62 8.38 5.86
C PHE A 129 -1.14 9.44 4.89
N ALA A 130 -2.42 9.36 4.52
CA ALA A 130 -3.03 10.33 3.61
C ALA A 130 -2.96 11.76 4.18
N GLU A 131 -3.21 11.91 5.48
CA GLU A 131 -3.10 13.18 6.18
C GLU A 131 -1.67 13.73 6.16
N VAL A 132 -0.67 12.88 6.42
CA VAL A 132 0.76 13.26 6.37
C VAL A 132 1.13 13.73 4.97
N MET A 133 0.62 13.07 3.93
CA MET A 133 0.85 13.45 2.53
C MET A 133 0.04 14.67 2.09
N GLY A 134 -0.90 15.12 2.90
CA GLY A 134 -1.78 16.23 2.56
C GLY A 134 -2.62 15.95 1.32
N TYR A 135 -2.88 14.69 1.02
CA TYR A 135 -3.62 14.23 -0.16
C TYR A 135 -2.96 14.68 -1.48
N GLY A 136 -1.68 15.04 -1.43
CA GLY A 136 -0.90 15.47 -2.58
C GLY A 136 -0.24 14.31 -3.32
N GLU A 137 0.12 14.57 -4.57
CA GLU A 137 0.86 13.62 -5.40
C GLU A 137 2.26 13.40 -4.83
N PHE A 138 2.78 12.18 -4.96
CA PHE A 138 4.14 11.85 -4.52
C PHE A 138 4.77 10.77 -5.40
N ARG A 139 6.08 10.59 -5.23
CA ARG A 139 6.82 9.50 -5.86
C ARG A 139 7.01 8.38 -4.84
N LEU A 140 6.71 7.16 -5.26
CA LEU A 140 6.90 5.94 -4.46
C LEU A 140 8.06 5.15 -5.05
N ARG A 141 9.04 4.83 -4.23
CA ARG A 141 10.10 3.87 -4.58
C ARG A 141 9.83 2.57 -3.86
N VAL A 142 9.74 1.49 -4.63
CA VAL A 142 9.58 0.13 -4.10
C VAL A 142 10.90 -0.61 -4.28
N GLU A 143 11.47 -1.07 -3.19
CA GLU A 143 12.76 -1.78 -3.19
C GLU A 143 12.81 -2.94 -2.19
#